data_47123d1b642950f515fabf411449c2e4
#
_entry.id   47123d1b642950f515fabf411449c2e4
#
_cell.length_a   1.000
_cell.length_b   1.000
_cell.length_c   1.000
_cell.angle_alpha   90.00
_cell.angle_beta   90.00
_cell.angle_gamma   90.00
#
_symmetry.space_group_name_H-M   'P 1'
#
loop_
_entity.id
_entity.type
_entity.pdbx_description
1 polymer ?
#
loop_
_entity_poly.entity_id
_entity_poly.type
_entity_poly.pdbx_seq_one_letter_code
_entity_poly.pdbx_strand_id
1 'polypeptide(L)'
;MRQISVEVIRRFAPLSSRTGYWDSLYLSPGKPQGWHEIVDEHRVLILAEPGAGKTFEALARARKIHERGKKAFFIRIEAINATFENAFEVGTGGEFLAWLASDDEAWFFLDSVDEAQLETPRALENAIRIFGAQIHAARERAHIFITSREDAWQALPDRTLVEQYLPCGAPAEAESEEDSSRTSDPLLKVFRLTGLSEDEIKLFASYYGVGDVSAFVDAIRRSNLMALAERPFDLKALIRKWQADGALGSRFGVLQRMIELLLEPLSVKGATTRIDAAKARAGAQTLAGAVMLTGKAIICLPNGVHSPDRIDPRELLPDWADPEIDALLRTGIFDDIVYTSVRFRHREIRELLSAEWAHDLLVQPAGRERVEHLFFRESYGEQVIVPRTRPTLAWLILLDEEVRDKALVLAPGIASEGGDPSRLPLNVRRTMLANIVERIAAGKE
;
A
#
# COMPACT_ATOMS: atom_id res chain seq x y z
N MET A 1 17.09 14.96 -21.09
CA MET A 1 17.26 15.40 -19.69
C MET A 1 17.73 14.17 -18.90
N ARG A 2 18.96 14.19 -18.35
CA ARG A 2 19.41 13.11 -17.45
C ARG A 2 18.54 13.13 -16.20
N GLN A 3 17.77 12.11 -16.02
CA GLN A 3 17.03 11.85 -14.80
C GLN A 3 18.07 11.44 -13.75
N ILE A 4 18.59 12.41 -13.00
CA ILE A 4 19.43 12.14 -11.84
C ILE A 4 18.50 11.52 -10.80
N SER A 5 18.64 10.22 -10.57
CA SER A 5 17.90 9.54 -9.51
C SER A 5 18.50 9.97 -8.17
N VAL A 6 17.68 10.55 -7.29
CA VAL A 6 18.10 10.70 -5.90
C VAL A 6 18.19 9.32 -5.29
N GLU A 7 19.36 8.99 -4.85
CA GLU A 7 19.58 7.81 -4.03
C GLU A 7 19.08 8.09 -2.61
N VAL A 8 17.80 7.92 -2.40
CA VAL A 8 17.24 7.81 -1.05
C VAL A 8 17.75 6.48 -0.49
N ILE A 9 18.42 6.51 0.65
CA ILE A 9 18.95 5.29 1.28
C ILE A 9 17.79 4.53 1.89
N ARG A 10 17.15 3.66 1.09
CA ARG A 10 16.01 2.86 1.55
C ARG A 10 16.45 1.76 2.50
N ARG A 11 15.58 1.44 3.43
CA ARG A 11 15.81 0.44 4.46
C ARG A 11 14.81 -0.70 4.36
N PHE A 12 15.23 -1.87 4.78
CA PHE A 12 14.52 -3.14 4.69
C PHE A 12 14.48 -3.76 6.08
N ALA A 13 13.31 -3.91 6.66
CA ALA A 13 13.13 -4.58 7.92
C ALA A 13 13.04 -6.09 7.67
N PRO A 14 13.94 -6.93 8.22
CA PRO A 14 13.82 -8.37 8.11
C PRO A 14 12.55 -8.84 8.83
N LEU A 15 11.81 -9.75 8.21
CA LEU A 15 10.63 -10.36 8.77
C LEU A 15 10.94 -11.80 9.17
N SER A 16 10.77 -12.12 10.45
CA SER A 16 10.94 -13.48 10.96
C SER A 16 9.66 -13.96 11.63
N SER A 17 9.32 -15.23 11.42
CA SER A 17 8.24 -15.89 12.14
C SER A 17 8.74 -16.38 13.49
N ARG A 18 8.08 -16.01 14.59
CA ARG A 18 8.37 -16.54 15.92
C ARG A 18 7.97 -18.00 16.12
N THR A 19 7.10 -18.52 15.26
CA THR A 19 6.49 -19.86 15.39
C THR A 19 6.83 -20.80 14.23
N GLY A 20 7.68 -20.40 13.30
CA GLY A 20 7.92 -21.16 12.06
C GLY A 20 6.78 -21.06 11.03
N TYR A 21 5.63 -20.51 11.39
CA TYR A 21 4.50 -20.26 10.50
C TYR A 21 4.60 -18.84 9.92
N TRP A 22 4.61 -18.73 8.61
CA TRP A 22 4.66 -17.48 7.84
C TRP A 22 3.27 -16.85 7.64
N ASP A 23 2.47 -16.81 8.69
CA ASP A 23 1.24 -16.03 8.66
C ASP A 23 1.61 -14.55 8.86
N SER A 24 1.17 -13.68 7.96
CA SER A 24 1.49 -12.25 7.96
C SER A 24 1.16 -11.52 9.26
N LEU A 25 0.22 -12.06 10.04
CA LEU A 25 -0.19 -11.55 11.36
C LEU A 25 0.87 -11.76 12.45
N TYR A 26 1.84 -12.64 12.26
CA TYR A 26 2.85 -13.01 13.28
C TYR A 26 4.28 -12.60 12.92
N LEU A 27 4.48 -11.91 11.79
CA LEU A 27 5.80 -11.41 11.41
C LEU A 27 6.19 -10.19 12.25
N SER A 28 7.28 -10.32 13.00
CA SER A 28 7.85 -9.20 13.75
C SER A 28 8.98 -8.58 12.96
N PRO A 29 8.98 -7.25 12.73
CA PRO A 29 10.08 -6.59 12.04
C PRO A 29 11.33 -6.57 12.91
N GLY A 30 12.46 -6.96 12.33
CA GLY A 30 13.79 -6.79 12.94
C GLY A 30 14.37 -5.40 12.68
N LYS A 31 15.62 -5.18 13.08
CA LYS A 31 16.34 -3.93 12.84
C LYS A 31 16.46 -3.68 11.33
N PRO A 32 16.03 -2.50 10.81
CA PRO A 32 16.12 -2.19 9.39
C PRO A 32 17.57 -2.20 8.87
N GLN A 33 17.76 -2.82 7.72
CA GLN A 33 19.02 -3.00 7.01
C GLN A 33 19.02 -2.17 5.71
N GLY A 34 20.22 -1.83 5.22
CA GLY A 34 20.37 -1.18 3.91
C GLY A 34 20.68 -2.18 2.81
N TRP A 35 20.71 -1.70 1.56
CA TRP A 35 21.07 -2.53 0.42
C TRP A 35 22.45 -3.20 0.54
N HIS A 36 23.41 -2.54 1.19
CA HIS A 36 24.77 -3.09 1.36
C HIS A 36 24.81 -4.33 2.25
N GLU A 37 23.77 -4.54 3.06
CA GLU A 37 23.65 -5.70 3.96
C GLU A 37 22.89 -6.86 3.30
N ILE A 38 22.00 -6.56 2.34
CA ILE A 38 21.12 -7.59 1.74
C ILE A 38 21.49 -7.93 0.29
N VAL A 39 22.36 -7.14 -0.37
CA VAL A 39 22.65 -7.30 -1.81
C VAL A 39 23.38 -8.60 -2.15
N ASP A 40 24.09 -9.16 -1.21
CA ASP A 40 24.84 -10.40 -1.38
C ASP A 40 24.04 -11.66 -0.93
N GLU A 41 22.78 -11.48 -0.53
CA GLU A 41 21.89 -12.59 -0.25
C GLU A 41 21.41 -13.28 -1.54
N HIS A 42 21.29 -14.61 -1.50
CA HIS A 42 20.97 -15.36 -2.71
C HIS A 42 19.49 -15.35 -3.10
N ARG A 43 18.58 -15.39 -2.12
CA ARG A 43 17.11 -15.41 -2.35
C ARG A 43 16.44 -14.46 -1.39
N VAL A 44 15.93 -13.38 -1.94
CA VAL A 44 15.32 -12.29 -1.16
C VAL A 44 13.92 -12.00 -1.69
N LEU A 45 12.95 -11.95 -0.79
CA LEU A 45 11.63 -11.40 -1.03
C LEU A 45 11.53 -10.03 -0.37
N ILE A 46 11.16 -9.02 -1.14
CA ILE A 46 10.90 -7.66 -0.66
C ILE A 46 9.40 -7.41 -0.73
N LEU A 47 8.78 -7.35 0.43
CA LEU A 47 7.38 -6.97 0.59
C LEU A 47 7.25 -5.46 0.77
N ALA A 48 6.24 -4.86 0.17
CA ALA A 48 6.00 -3.43 0.31
C ALA A 48 4.52 -3.09 0.16
N GLU A 49 4.10 -2.05 0.85
CA GLU A 49 2.77 -1.45 0.63
C GLU A 49 2.68 -0.78 -0.75
N PRO A 50 1.46 -0.63 -1.30
CA PRO A 50 1.24 0.16 -2.50
C PRO A 50 1.80 1.57 -2.38
N GLY A 51 2.43 2.08 -3.44
CA GLY A 51 3.03 3.43 -3.42
C GLY A 51 4.33 3.59 -2.62
N ALA A 52 4.82 2.53 -1.96
CA ALA A 52 6.09 2.55 -1.23
C ALA A 52 7.33 2.67 -2.13
N GLY A 53 7.20 2.46 -3.44
CA GLY A 53 8.28 2.63 -4.41
C GLY A 53 9.12 1.38 -4.66
N LYS A 54 8.59 0.16 -4.42
CA LYS A 54 9.30 -1.12 -4.62
C LYS A 54 9.93 -1.26 -6.00
N THR A 55 9.15 -1.05 -7.07
CA THR A 55 9.62 -1.13 -8.46
C THR A 55 10.75 -0.14 -8.76
N PHE A 56 10.57 1.12 -8.30
CA PHE A 56 11.60 2.15 -8.50
C PHE A 56 12.91 1.76 -7.81
N GLU A 57 12.83 1.25 -6.59
CA GLU A 57 13.98 0.87 -5.79
C GLU A 57 14.73 -0.32 -6.38
N ALA A 58 14.01 -1.37 -6.79
CA ALA A 58 14.59 -2.54 -7.44
C ALA A 58 15.25 -2.17 -8.79
N LEU A 59 14.55 -1.36 -9.61
CA LEU A 59 15.09 -0.88 -10.89
C LEU A 59 16.34 0.00 -10.71
N ALA A 60 16.32 0.92 -9.74
CA ALA A 60 17.47 1.78 -9.44
C ALA A 60 18.69 0.95 -8.96
N ARG A 61 18.44 -0.07 -8.15
CA ARG A 61 19.49 -0.98 -7.66
C ARG A 61 20.08 -1.81 -8.80
N ALA A 62 19.24 -2.39 -9.66
CA ALA A 62 19.70 -3.13 -10.84
C ALA A 62 20.58 -2.27 -11.73
N ARG A 63 20.16 -1.04 -12.05
CA ARG A 63 20.95 -0.08 -12.85
C ARG A 63 22.29 0.24 -12.22
N LYS A 64 22.31 0.51 -10.92
CA LYS A 64 23.54 0.84 -10.20
C LYS A 64 24.57 -0.30 -10.20
N ILE A 65 24.12 -1.54 -10.07
CA ILE A 65 24.98 -2.73 -10.14
C ILE A 65 25.49 -2.90 -11.58
N HIS A 66 24.61 -2.75 -12.56
CA HIS A 66 24.94 -2.85 -13.99
C HIS A 66 25.93 -1.76 -14.44
N GLU A 67 25.74 -0.51 -14.02
CA GLU A 67 26.63 0.63 -14.31
C GLU A 67 28.05 0.43 -13.71
N ARG A 68 28.19 -0.40 -12.68
CA ARG A 68 29.46 -0.79 -12.10
C ARG A 68 30.16 -1.94 -12.84
N GLY A 69 29.61 -2.38 -13.97
CA GLY A 69 30.11 -3.45 -14.79
C GLY A 69 29.81 -4.86 -14.31
N LYS A 70 28.97 -5.01 -13.28
CA LYS A 70 28.51 -6.32 -12.82
C LYS A 70 27.27 -6.77 -13.61
N LYS A 71 27.03 -8.08 -13.67
CA LYS A 71 25.86 -8.65 -14.33
C LYS A 71 24.61 -8.44 -13.48
N ALA A 72 23.78 -7.50 -13.87
CA ALA A 72 22.51 -7.21 -13.18
C ALA A 72 21.37 -7.06 -14.18
N PHE A 73 20.24 -7.65 -13.83
CA PHE A 73 19.06 -7.73 -14.69
C PHE A 73 17.82 -7.30 -13.90
N PHE A 74 17.00 -6.45 -14.51
CA PHE A 74 15.66 -6.14 -14.00
C PHE A 74 14.64 -6.70 -14.97
N ILE A 75 13.73 -7.51 -14.45
CA ILE A 75 12.78 -8.30 -15.24
C ILE A 75 11.39 -8.12 -14.61
N ARG A 76 10.40 -7.75 -15.41
CA ARG A 76 9.00 -7.83 -15.00
C ARG A 76 8.50 -9.25 -15.13
N ILE A 77 7.96 -9.79 -14.04
CA ILE A 77 7.55 -11.20 -14.00
C ILE A 77 6.48 -11.50 -15.04
N GLU A 78 5.52 -10.58 -15.27
CA GLU A 78 4.48 -10.75 -16.28
C GLU A 78 5.03 -10.88 -17.71
N ALA A 79 6.16 -10.22 -18.00
CA ALA A 79 6.79 -10.27 -19.33
C ALA A 79 7.46 -11.61 -19.64
N ILE A 80 7.82 -12.39 -18.61
CA ILE A 80 8.47 -13.71 -18.78
C ILE A 80 7.56 -14.69 -19.54
N ASN A 81 6.26 -14.64 -19.28
CA ASN A 81 5.28 -15.52 -19.92
C ASN A 81 5.09 -15.25 -21.41
N ALA A 82 5.34 -14.02 -21.87
CA ALA A 82 5.19 -13.64 -23.28
C ALA A 82 6.44 -14.03 -24.08
N THR A 83 7.61 -13.51 -23.68
CA THR A 83 8.89 -13.80 -24.36
C THR A 83 10.01 -13.44 -23.41
N PHE A 84 10.70 -14.42 -22.84
CA PHE A 84 11.76 -14.23 -21.87
C PHE A 84 12.87 -13.28 -22.37
N GLU A 85 13.24 -13.37 -23.64
CA GLU A 85 14.30 -12.53 -24.24
C GLU A 85 13.97 -11.03 -24.24
N ASN A 86 12.68 -10.68 -24.22
CA ASN A 86 12.18 -9.29 -24.24
C ASN A 86 11.79 -8.78 -22.83
N ALA A 87 11.95 -9.60 -21.80
CA ALA A 87 11.52 -9.26 -20.44
C ALA A 87 12.50 -8.34 -19.70
N PHE A 88 13.68 -8.08 -20.25
CA PHE A 88 14.74 -7.31 -19.61
C PHE A 88 14.54 -5.79 -19.77
N GLU A 89 14.40 -5.05 -18.67
CA GLU A 89 14.44 -3.57 -18.64
C GLU A 89 15.85 -3.05 -18.26
N VAL A 90 16.66 -3.84 -17.56
CA VAL A 90 18.08 -3.62 -17.32
C VAL A 90 18.81 -4.90 -17.71
N GLY A 91 19.93 -4.73 -18.39
CA GLY A 91 20.62 -5.84 -19.07
C GLY A 91 19.91 -6.19 -20.38
N THR A 92 20.46 -7.18 -21.08
CA THR A 92 19.97 -7.68 -22.38
C THR A 92 20.00 -9.21 -22.41
N GLY A 93 19.20 -9.83 -23.30
CA GLY A 93 19.27 -11.27 -23.53
C GLY A 93 20.67 -11.77 -23.93
N GLY A 94 21.43 -10.98 -24.70
CA GLY A 94 22.83 -11.29 -25.04
C GLY A 94 23.77 -11.29 -23.85
N GLU A 95 23.63 -10.32 -22.93
CA GLU A 95 24.38 -10.26 -21.67
C GLU A 95 24.00 -11.41 -20.73
N PHE A 96 22.75 -11.81 -20.73
CA PHE A 96 22.26 -12.96 -19.98
C PHE A 96 22.89 -14.28 -20.49
N LEU A 97 22.91 -14.50 -21.80
CA LEU A 97 23.55 -15.67 -22.40
C LEU A 97 25.07 -15.67 -22.16
N ALA A 98 25.72 -14.51 -22.22
CA ALA A 98 27.14 -14.37 -21.91
C ALA A 98 27.42 -14.69 -20.43
N TRP A 99 26.53 -14.28 -19.51
CA TRP A 99 26.63 -14.65 -18.10
C TRP A 99 26.46 -16.14 -17.87
N LEU A 100 25.51 -16.81 -18.53
CA LEU A 100 25.33 -18.25 -18.41
C LEU A 100 26.60 -19.04 -18.78
N ALA A 101 27.38 -18.52 -19.75
CA ALA A 101 28.63 -19.08 -20.22
C ALA A 101 29.87 -18.67 -19.41
N SER A 102 29.73 -17.79 -18.41
CA SER A 102 30.82 -17.31 -17.53
C SER A 102 30.74 -17.93 -16.14
N ASP A 103 31.71 -17.65 -15.30
CA ASP A 103 31.69 -18.00 -13.87
C ASP A 103 31.29 -16.81 -12.97
N ASP A 104 30.85 -15.71 -13.57
CA ASP A 104 30.47 -14.50 -12.84
C ASP A 104 29.20 -14.67 -12.03
N GLU A 105 29.07 -13.92 -10.94
CA GLU A 105 27.81 -13.74 -10.23
C GLU A 105 26.87 -12.80 -11.00
N ALA A 106 25.56 -12.97 -10.83
CA ALA A 106 24.58 -12.05 -11.38
C ALA A 106 23.46 -11.75 -10.38
N TRP A 107 22.89 -10.55 -10.50
CA TRP A 107 21.79 -10.04 -9.68
C TRP A 107 20.54 -9.90 -10.53
N PHE A 108 19.48 -10.61 -10.14
CA PHE A 108 18.19 -10.60 -10.81
C PHE A 108 17.16 -9.93 -9.92
N PHE A 109 16.50 -8.92 -10.45
CA PHE A 109 15.39 -8.25 -9.80
C PHE A 109 14.11 -8.60 -10.54
N LEU A 110 13.32 -9.49 -9.95
CA LEU A 110 12.03 -9.95 -10.47
C LEU A 110 10.94 -9.10 -9.83
N ASP A 111 10.45 -8.13 -10.59
CA ASP A 111 9.49 -7.15 -10.07
C ASP A 111 8.05 -7.58 -10.32
N SER A 112 7.17 -7.19 -9.39
CA SER A 112 5.72 -7.23 -9.53
C SER A 112 5.12 -8.64 -9.63
N VAL A 113 5.39 -9.49 -8.61
CA VAL A 113 4.66 -10.75 -8.44
C VAL A 113 3.15 -10.54 -8.44
N ASP A 114 2.70 -9.45 -7.80
CA ASP A 114 1.32 -9.04 -7.74
C ASP A 114 0.71 -8.78 -9.13
N GLU A 115 1.46 -8.24 -10.08
CA GLU A 115 0.99 -8.01 -11.45
C GLU A 115 0.92 -9.31 -12.26
N ALA A 116 1.89 -10.21 -12.08
CA ALA A 116 1.86 -11.53 -12.73
C ALA A 116 0.66 -12.41 -12.29
N GLN A 117 0.22 -12.26 -11.04
CA GLN A 117 -0.95 -12.96 -10.51
C GLN A 117 -2.28 -12.41 -11.08
N LEU A 118 -2.26 -11.24 -11.74
CA LEU A 118 -3.46 -10.61 -12.32
C LEU A 118 -4.03 -11.35 -13.53
N GLU A 119 -3.19 -11.96 -14.36
CA GLU A 119 -3.63 -12.59 -15.60
C GLU A 119 -4.31 -13.94 -15.36
N THR A 120 -3.67 -14.81 -14.59
CA THR A 120 -4.24 -16.11 -14.16
C THR A 120 -3.56 -16.58 -12.86
N PRO A 121 -4.23 -17.40 -12.04
CA PRO A 121 -3.62 -17.99 -10.84
C PRO A 121 -2.33 -18.79 -11.10
N ARG A 122 -2.12 -19.26 -12.34
CA ARG A 122 -0.94 -20.03 -12.75
C ARG A 122 0.13 -19.18 -13.44
N ALA A 123 -0.12 -17.88 -13.67
CA ALA A 123 0.82 -17.03 -14.41
C ALA A 123 2.14 -16.84 -13.64
N LEU A 124 2.05 -16.64 -12.32
CA LEU A 124 3.23 -16.56 -11.46
C LEU A 124 4.01 -17.88 -11.47
N GLU A 125 3.34 -19.02 -11.27
CA GLU A 125 3.97 -20.35 -11.30
C GLU A 125 4.72 -20.58 -12.61
N ASN A 126 4.08 -20.29 -13.75
CA ASN A 126 4.70 -20.43 -15.06
C ASN A 126 5.93 -19.51 -15.21
N ALA A 127 5.83 -18.24 -14.81
CA ALA A 127 6.93 -17.29 -14.91
C ALA A 127 8.15 -17.74 -14.06
N ILE A 128 7.93 -18.11 -12.80
CA ILE A 128 8.98 -18.61 -11.90
C ILE A 128 9.60 -19.91 -12.44
N ARG A 129 8.79 -20.83 -12.96
CA ARG A 129 9.26 -22.07 -13.58
C ARG A 129 10.09 -21.82 -14.83
N ILE A 130 9.65 -20.93 -15.73
CA ILE A 130 10.40 -20.57 -16.94
C ILE A 130 11.74 -19.94 -16.54
N PHE A 131 11.71 -18.95 -15.63
CA PHE A 131 12.94 -18.28 -15.17
C PHE A 131 13.90 -19.27 -14.51
N GLY A 132 13.41 -20.14 -13.62
CA GLY A 132 14.22 -21.17 -12.95
C GLY A 132 14.87 -22.14 -13.93
N ALA A 133 14.16 -22.53 -15.01
CA ALA A 133 14.71 -23.37 -16.06
C ALA A 133 15.82 -22.67 -16.83
N GLN A 134 15.69 -21.35 -17.11
CA GLN A 134 16.70 -20.57 -17.82
C GLN A 134 18.02 -20.43 -17.03
N ILE A 135 17.95 -20.29 -15.72
CA ILE A 135 19.14 -20.10 -14.88
C ILE A 135 19.67 -21.41 -14.27
N HIS A 136 19.06 -22.55 -14.56
CA HIS A 136 19.31 -23.83 -13.87
C HIS A 136 20.82 -24.19 -13.75
N ALA A 137 21.59 -24.01 -14.82
CA ALA A 137 23.02 -24.34 -14.86
C ALA A 137 23.89 -23.34 -14.05
N ALA A 138 23.38 -22.13 -13.77
CA ALA A 138 24.10 -21.04 -13.12
C ALA A 138 23.43 -20.56 -11.81
N ARG A 139 22.47 -21.30 -11.31
CA ARG A 139 21.59 -20.90 -10.19
C ARG A 139 22.34 -20.58 -8.89
N GLU A 140 23.47 -21.21 -8.64
CA GLU A 140 24.31 -21.00 -7.45
C GLU A 140 24.99 -19.62 -7.47
N ARG A 141 25.16 -19.05 -8.66
CA ARG A 141 25.77 -17.72 -8.89
C ARG A 141 24.75 -16.60 -9.06
N ALA A 142 23.46 -16.93 -8.90
CA ALA A 142 22.36 -16.01 -9.09
C ALA A 142 21.84 -15.49 -7.74
N HIS A 143 21.94 -14.18 -7.53
CA HIS A 143 21.26 -13.45 -6.47
C HIS A 143 19.89 -12.99 -6.97
N ILE A 144 18.82 -13.48 -6.36
CA ILE A 144 17.45 -13.24 -6.85
C ILE A 144 16.67 -12.44 -5.83
N PHE A 145 16.23 -11.25 -6.24
CA PHE A 145 15.38 -10.34 -5.48
C PHE A 145 14.00 -10.32 -6.11
N ILE A 146 13.01 -10.77 -5.37
CA ILE A 146 11.60 -10.82 -5.79
C ILE A 146 10.88 -9.70 -5.07
N THR A 147 10.09 -8.88 -5.78
CA THR A 147 9.25 -7.87 -5.15
C THR A 147 7.79 -8.25 -5.22
N SER A 148 7.05 -8.02 -4.14
CA SER A 148 5.61 -8.25 -4.07
C SER A 148 4.94 -7.26 -3.12
N ARG A 149 3.62 -7.15 -3.20
CA ARG A 149 2.82 -6.53 -2.15
C ARG A 149 2.61 -7.51 -1.00
N GLU A 150 2.45 -6.96 0.21
CA GLU A 150 2.19 -7.78 1.39
C GLU A 150 0.88 -8.57 1.28
N ASP A 151 -0.16 -7.96 0.71
CA ASP A 151 -1.49 -8.55 0.56
C ASP A 151 -1.64 -9.47 -0.66
N ALA A 152 -0.72 -9.39 -1.61
CA ALA A 152 -0.69 -10.26 -2.79
C ALA A 152 0.16 -11.52 -2.57
N TRP A 153 1.17 -11.48 -1.70
CA TRP A 153 2.03 -12.60 -1.42
C TRP A 153 1.33 -13.66 -0.55
N GLN A 154 1.14 -14.84 -1.09
CA GLN A 154 0.59 -15.98 -0.36
C GLN A 154 1.73 -16.75 0.31
N ALA A 155 1.89 -16.56 1.62
CA ALA A 155 3.09 -16.96 2.36
C ALA A 155 3.52 -18.42 2.15
N LEU A 156 2.60 -19.38 2.14
CA LEU A 156 2.93 -20.80 1.94
C LEU A 156 3.03 -21.19 0.46
N PRO A 157 2.01 -20.96 -0.40
CA PRO A 157 2.06 -21.41 -1.79
C PRO A 157 3.19 -20.75 -2.58
N ASP A 158 3.31 -19.41 -2.50
CA ASP A 158 4.29 -18.66 -3.30
C ASP A 158 5.72 -18.95 -2.83
N ARG A 159 5.92 -19.12 -1.52
CA ARG A 159 7.21 -19.54 -0.97
C ARG A 159 7.63 -20.92 -1.46
N THR A 160 6.72 -21.91 -1.37
CA THR A 160 6.99 -23.28 -1.85
C THR A 160 7.36 -23.26 -3.32
N LEU A 161 6.69 -22.42 -4.12
CA LEU A 161 6.97 -22.25 -5.54
C LEU A 161 8.40 -21.71 -5.78
N VAL A 162 8.82 -20.68 -5.03
CA VAL A 162 10.17 -20.12 -5.12
C VAL A 162 11.22 -21.16 -4.68
N GLU A 163 11.00 -21.83 -3.56
CA GLU A 163 11.92 -22.88 -3.05
C GLU A 163 12.04 -24.07 -4.01
N GLN A 164 10.97 -24.43 -4.70
CA GLN A 164 10.95 -25.54 -5.67
C GLN A 164 11.69 -25.22 -6.97
N TYR A 165 11.45 -24.03 -7.56
CA TYR A 165 11.95 -23.69 -8.89
C TYR A 165 13.21 -22.82 -8.88
N LEU A 166 13.51 -22.18 -7.75
CA LEU A 166 14.71 -21.32 -7.57
C LEU A 166 15.55 -21.79 -6.36
N PRO A 167 15.84 -23.07 -6.20
CA PRO A 167 16.64 -23.53 -5.08
C PRO A 167 18.04 -22.90 -5.10
N CYS A 168 18.65 -22.75 -3.93
CA CYS A 168 20.02 -22.31 -3.73
C CYS A 168 20.69 -23.23 -2.70
N GLY A 169 21.94 -23.58 -2.93
CA GLY A 169 22.68 -24.55 -2.14
C GLY A 169 22.58 -25.98 -2.70
N ALA A 170 23.56 -26.80 -2.35
CA ALA A 170 23.50 -28.23 -2.66
C ALA A 170 22.23 -28.85 -2.07
N PRO A 171 21.57 -29.80 -2.76
CA PRO A 171 20.48 -30.56 -2.15
C PRO A 171 21.06 -31.14 -0.84
N ALA A 172 20.38 -30.87 0.27
CA ALA A 172 20.71 -31.52 1.53
C ALA A 172 20.66 -33.02 1.24
N GLU A 173 21.83 -33.68 1.20
CA GLU A 173 21.91 -35.14 1.25
C GLU A 173 21.10 -35.48 2.51
N ALA A 174 20.20 -36.46 2.40
CA ALA A 174 19.28 -36.86 3.44
C ALA A 174 20.06 -37.09 4.74
N GLU A 175 20.20 -36.03 5.54
CA GLU A 175 20.80 -36.11 6.86
C GLU A 175 19.80 -36.82 7.75
N SER A 176 20.29 -37.85 8.41
CA SER A 176 19.60 -38.71 9.38
C SER A 176 18.83 -37.87 10.42
N GLU A 177 17.65 -38.36 10.80
CA GLU A 177 16.64 -37.75 11.66
C GLU A 177 17.11 -37.33 13.09
N GLU A 178 18.41 -37.35 13.39
CA GLU A 178 18.90 -37.11 14.77
C GLU A 178 19.43 -35.70 15.08
N ASP A 179 19.50 -34.74 14.10
CA ASP A 179 20.01 -33.38 14.35
C ASP A 179 18.99 -32.27 14.05
N SER A 180 17.78 -32.41 14.58
CA SER A 180 16.66 -31.45 14.41
C SER A 180 16.80 -30.14 15.22
N SER A 181 17.98 -29.85 15.81
CA SER A 181 18.24 -28.63 16.61
C SER A 181 18.98 -27.51 15.85
N ARG A 182 19.47 -27.75 14.64
CA ARG A 182 20.03 -26.70 13.80
C ARG A 182 18.93 -26.06 12.97
N THR A 183 18.48 -24.89 13.36
CA THR A 183 17.66 -23.99 12.51
C THR A 183 18.52 -23.61 11.31
N SER A 184 18.40 -24.35 10.21
CA SER A 184 18.99 -23.94 8.93
C SER A 184 18.43 -22.56 8.57
N ASP A 185 19.29 -21.62 8.19
CA ASP A 185 18.87 -20.29 7.71
C ASP A 185 17.83 -20.48 6.59
N PRO A 186 16.69 -19.80 6.64
CA PRO A 186 15.65 -20.00 5.64
C PRO A 186 16.18 -19.66 4.25
N LEU A 187 15.96 -20.55 3.29
CA LEU A 187 16.40 -20.37 1.90
C LEU A 187 15.95 -19.03 1.31
N LEU A 188 14.71 -18.59 1.62
CA LEU A 188 14.14 -17.33 1.20
C LEU A 188 14.10 -16.35 2.38
N LYS A 189 14.96 -15.31 2.32
CA LYS A 189 14.95 -14.22 3.30
C LYS A 189 13.88 -13.20 2.94
N VAL A 190 13.01 -12.87 3.90
CA VAL A 190 11.88 -11.96 3.68
C VAL A 190 12.14 -10.63 4.37
N PHE A 191 11.98 -9.55 3.62
CA PHE A 191 12.15 -8.19 4.09
C PHE A 191 10.91 -7.35 3.75
N ARG A 192 10.62 -6.37 4.62
CA ARG A 192 9.65 -5.31 4.34
C ARG A 192 10.40 -4.03 3.98
N LEU A 193 10.04 -3.43 2.87
CA LEU A 193 10.52 -2.08 2.53
C LEU A 193 9.86 -1.09 3.50
N THR A 194 10.67 -0.38 4.31
CA THR A 194 10.16 0.56 5.29
C THR A 194 9.67 1.85 4.62
N GLY A 195 8.79 2.58 5.30
CA GLY A 195 8.45 3.96 4.93
C GLY A 195 9.70 4.87 4.95
N LEU A 196 9.58 6.04 4.33
CA LEU A 196 10.64 7.05 4.38
C LEU A 196 10.80 7.57 5.81
N SER A 197 12.03 7.58 6.30
CA SER A 197 12.38 8.31 7.52
C SER A 197 12.30 9.83 7.29
N GLU A 198 12.28 10.61 8.35
CA GLU A 198 12.23 12.07 8.24
C GLU A 198 13.40 12.65 7.46
N ASP A 199 14.59 12.09 7.61
CA ASP A 199 15.78 12.54 6.86
C ASP A 199 15.66 12.20 5.37
N GLU A 200 15.06 11.05 5.04
CA GLU A 200 14.76 10.67 3.67
C GLU A 200 13.66 11.56 3.07
N ILE A 201 12.65 11.94 3.85
CA ILE A 201 11.62 12.91 3.46
C ILE A 201 12.26 14.27 3.14
N LYS A 202 13.19 14.75 3.98
CA LYS A 202 13.92 16.00 3.74
C LYS A 202 14.74 15.93 2.45
N LEU A 203 15.48 14.83 2.26
CA LEU A 203 16.28 14.62 1.06
C LEU A 203 15.41 14.59 -0.20
N PHE A 204 14.29 13.87 -0.13
CA PHE A 204 13.32 13.76 -1.22
C PHE A 204 12.69 15.13 -1.55
N ALA A 205 12.27 15.89 -0.53
CA ALA A 205 11.72 17.23 -0.71
C ALA A 205 12.74 18.20 -1.34
N SER A 206 13.99 18.17 -0.88
CA SER A 206 15.08 18.96 -1.46
C SER A 206 15.28 18.66 -2.94
N TYR A 207 15.30 17.37 -3.29
CA TYR A 207 15.44 16.94 -4.68
C TYR A 207 14.32 17.42 -5.59
N TYR A 208 13.09 17.41 -5.09
CA TYR A 208 11.94 17.92 -5.84
C TYR A 208 11.83 19.45 -5.79
N GLY A 209 12.86 20.16 -5.31
CA GLY A 209 12.98 21.61 -5.38
C GLY A 209 12.17 22.35 -4.31
N VAL A 210 11.92 21.76 -3.16
CA VAL A 210 11.37 22.48 -2.00
C VAL A 210 12.45 23.40 -1.43
N GLY A 211 12.21 24.73 -1.48
CA GLY A 211 13.21 25.72 -1.04
C GLY A 211 13.47 25.68 0.46
N ASP A 212 12.40 25.75 1.28
CA ASP A 212 12.48 25.62 2.74
C ASP A 212 11.97 24.24 3.18
N VAL A 213 12.88 23.27 3.20
CA VAL A 213 12.59 21.89 3.57
C VAL A 213 12.18 21.77 5.04
N SER A 214 12.77 22.58 5.92
CA SER A 214 12.43 22.56 7.35
C SER A 214 11.00 23.03 7.60
N ALA A 215 10.62 24.16 7.00
CA ALA A 215 9.24 24.67 7.09
C ALA A 215 8.22 23.67 6.50
N PHE A 216 8.58 22.97 5.41
CA PHE A 216 7.74 21.93 4.80
C PHE A 216 7.53 20.75 5.75
N VAL A 217 8.60 20.19 6.34
CA VAL A 217 8.50 19.06 7.28
C VAL A 217 7.73 19.46 8.53
N ASP A 218 7.93 20.68 9.05
CA ASP A 218 7.16 21.19 10.16
C ASP A 218 5.67 21.38 9.83
N ALA A 219 5.35 21.76 8.59
CA ALA A 219 3.97 21.80 8.12
C ALA A 219 3.34 20.39 8.05
N ILE A 220 4.08 19.39 7.58
CA ILE A 220 3.66 17.98 7.59
C ILE A 220 3.32 17.52 9.02
N ARG A 221 4.20 17.80 10.00
CA ARG A 221 3.97 17.46 11.40
C ARG A 221 2.75 18.15 11.98
N ARG A 222 2.64 19.47 11.81
CA ARG A 222 1.50 20.25 12.32
C ARG A 222 0.16 19.79 11.76
N SER A 223 0.15 19.33 10.51
CA SER A 223 -1.04 18.82 9.85
C SER A 223 -1.27 17.31 10.09
N ASN A 224 -0.43 16.65 10.89
CA ASN A 224 -0.47 15.21 11.17
C ASN A 224 -0.47 14.36 9.89
N LEU A 225 0.44 14.66 8.95
CA LEU A 225 0.53 14.02 7.62
C LEU A 225 1.79 13.15 7.47
N MET A 226 2.50 12.84 8.58
CA MET A 226 3.74 12.07 8.53
C MET A 226 3.52 10.69 7.89
N ALA A 227 2.47 9.98 8.26
CA ALA A 227 2.15 8.66 7.69
C ALA A 227 1.95 8.68 6.15
N LEU A 228 1.46 9.80 5.59
CA LEU A 228 1.39 9.99 4.14
C LEU A 228 2.77 10.33 3.56
N ALA A 229 3.55 11.16 4.26
CA ALA A 229 4.88 11.57 3.79
C ALA A 229 5.89 10.41 3.76
N GLU A 230 5.69 9.36 4.54
CA GLU A 230 6.50 8.14 4.52
C GLU A 230 6.41 7.37 3.18
N ARG A 231 5.39 7.65 2.36
CA ARG A 231 5.20 7.03 1.05
C ARG A 231 5.63 7.98 -0.06
N PRO A 232 6.61 7.62 -0.91
CA PRO A 232 7.10 8.48 -1.98
C PRO A 232 6.03 9.03 -2.92
N PHE A 233 5.00 8.22 -3.20
CA PHE A 233 3.89 8.62 -4.06
C PHE A 233 3.08 9.77 -3.44
N ASP A 234 2.75 9.66 -2.16
CA ASP A 234 1.95 10.66 -1.44
C ASP A 234 2.78 11.91 -1.12
N LEU A 235 4.06 11.71 -0.77
CA LEU A 235 4.99 12.81 -0.54
C LEU A 235 5.14 13.71 -1.76
N LYS A 236 5.12 13.15 -2.98
CA LYS A 236 5.08 13.97 -4.21
C LYS A 236 3.84 14.85 -4.29
N ALA A 237 2.67 14.34 -3.88
CA ALA A 237 1.44 15.13 -3.87
C ALA A 237 1.52 16.27 -2.83
N LEU A 238 2.07 15.99 -1.63
CA LEU A 238 2.30 17.01 -0.61
C LEU A 238 3.28 18.09 -1.09
N ILE A 239 4.37 17.70 -1.75
CA ILE A 239 5.35 18.64 -2.31
C ILE A 239 4.70 19.54 -3.37
N ARG A 240 3.93 18.97 -4.30
CA ARG A 240 3.22 19.75 -5.33
C ARG A 240 2.28 20.79 -4.70
N LYS A 241 1.53 20.38 -3.67
CA LYS A 241 0.65 21.30 -2.95
C LYS A 241 1.45 22.40 -2.25
N TRP A 242 2.54 22.06 -1.57
CA TRP A 242 3.41 23.04 -0.92
C TRP A 242 4.00 24.06 -1.90
N GLN A 243 4.46 23.60 -3.06
CA GLN A 243 5.01 24.44 -4.12
C GLN A 243 3.96 25.37 -4.75
N ALA A 244 2.72 24.91 -4.85
CA ALA A 244 1.62 25.69 -5.43
C ALA A 244 1.10 26.76 -4.44
N ASP A 245 0.92 26.40 -3.18
CA ASP A 245 0.15 27.20 -2.21
C ASP A 245 1.03 27.84 -1.12
N GLY A 246 2.29 27.42 -0.99
CA GLY A 246 3.18 27.84 0.12
C GLY A 246 2.78 27.28 1.49
N ALA A 247 1.74 26.45 1.56
CA ALA A 247 1.22 25.86 2.80
C ALA A 247 0.50 24.54 2.51
N LEU A 248 0.49 23.61 3.47
CA LEU A 248 -0.30 22.37 3.37
C LEU A 248 -1.75 22.57 3.81
N GLY A 249 -1.98 23.53 4.73
CA GLY A 249 -3.30 23.76 5.31
C GLY A 249 -3.70 22.66 6.33
N SER A 250 -4.99 22.41 6.47
CA SER A 250 -5.52 21.39 7.36
C SER A 250 -5.42 20.01 6.73
N ARG A 251 -5.36 18.96 7.58
CA ARG A 251 -5.36 17.54 7.13
C ARG A 251 -6.57 17.24 6.24
N PHE A 252 -7.75 17.71 6.63
CA PHE A 252 -8.97 17.58 5.84
C PHE A 252 -8.79 18.17 4.43
N GLY A 253 -8.28 19.41 4.32
CA GLY A 253 -8.06 20.05 3.02
C GLY A 253 -7.03 19.34 2.14
N VAL A 254 -5.98 18.75 2.75
CA VAL A 254 -5.01 17.93 2.02
C VAL A 254 -5.65 16.66 1.47
N LEU A 255 -6.41 15.93 2.29
CA LEU A 255 -7.08 14.70 1.84
C LEU A 255 -8.13 14.98 0.77
N GLN A 256 -8.89 16.07 0.89
CA GLN A 256 -9.83 16.52 -0.14
C GLN A 256 -9.11 16.72 -1.49
N ARG A 257 -7.99 17.42 -1.47
CA ARG A 257 -7.20 17.66 -2.69
C ARG A 257 -6.58 16.38 -3.24
N MET A 258 -6.14 15.48 -2.38
CA MET A 258 -5.66 14.16 -2.80
C MET A 258 -6.76 13.34 -3.46
N ILE A 259 -7.98 13.33 -2.92
CA ILE A 259 -9.14 12.66 -3.51
C ILE A 259 -9.39 13.20 -4.93
N GLU A 260 -9.41 14.52 -5.10
CA GLU A 260 -9.59 15.13 -6.42
C GLU A 260 -8.53 14.67 -7.42
N LEU A 261 -7.25 14.73 -7.04
CA LEU A 261 -6.12 14.33 -7.89
C LEU A 261 -6.13 12.82 -8.21
N LEU A 262 -6.50 12.00 -7.25
CA LEU A 262 -6.53 10.53 -7.40
C LEU A 262 -7.74 10.05 -8.22
N LEU A 263 -8.83 10.82 -8.24
CA LEU A 263 -10.00 10.56 -9.09
C LEU A 263 -9.81 11.09 -10.52
N GLU A 264 -8.83 11.97 -10.76
CA GLU A 264 -8.50 12.34 -12.15
C GLU A 264 -8.19 11.08 -12.96
N PRO A 265 -8.78 10.92 -14.15
CA PRO A 265 -8.53 9.76 -14.98
C PRO A 265 -7.02 9.67 -15.23
N LEU A 266 -6.40 8.64 -14.71
CA LEU A 266 -5.05 8.29 -15.16
C LEU A 266 -5.16 8.07 -16.66
N SER A 267 -4.25 8.67 -17.44
CA SER A 267 -4.12 8.39 -18.87
C SER A 267 -3.54 6.98 -19.03
N VAL A 268 -4.31 5.98 -18.60
CA VAL A 268 -3.95 4.57 -18.74
C VAL A 268 -4.14 4.25 -20.21
N LYS A 269 -3.07 3.86 -20.86
CA LYS A 269 -3.12 3.28 -22.21
C LYS A 269 -4.12 2.13 -22.17
N GLY A 270 -5.30 2.34 -22.81
CA GLY A 270 -6.34 1.33 -22.90
C GLY A 270 -7.68 1.63 -22.20
N ALA A 271 -7.82 2.68 -21.42
CA ALA A 271 -9.13 3.06 -20.87
C ALA A 271 -10.00 3.68 -21.95
N THR A 272 -11.05 2.97 -22.35
CA THR A 272 -11.99 3.39 -23.42
C THR A 272 -13.10 4.31 -22.91
N THR A 273 -13.34 4.38 -21.59
CA THR A 273 -14.45 5.12 -20.99
C THR A 273 -13.92 6.19 -20.03
N ARG A 274 -14.36 7.42 -20.20
CA ARG A 274 -14.15 8.52 -19.25
C ARG A 274 -15.38 8.66 -18.36
N ILE A 275 -15.18 8.69 -17.06
CA ILE A 275 -16.20 9.06 -16.09
C ILE A 275 -15.99 10.50 -15.65
N ASP A 276 -17.09 11.22 -15.40
CA ASP A 276 -17.08 12.54 -14.82
C ASP A 276 -16.56 12.48 -13.38
N ALA A 277 -15.83 13.52 -12.94
CA ALA A 277 -15.21 13.57 -11.62
C ALA A 277 -16.23 13.50 -10.47
N ALA A 278 -17.39 14.14 -10.63
CA ALA A 278 -18.48 14.10 -9.63
C ALA A 278 -19.07 12.69 -9.54
N LYS A 279 -19.30 12.05 -10.69
CA LYS A 279 -19.76 10.64 -10.76
C LYS A 279 -18.73 9.71 -10.12
N ALA A 280 -17.44 9.88 -10.45
CA ALA A 280 -16.35 9.09 -9.86
C ALA A 280 -16.30 9.23 -8.34
N ARG A 281 -16.45 10.47 -7.80
CA ARG A 281 -16.50 10.70 -6.36
C ARG A 281 -17.70 10.02 -5.71
N ALA A 282 -18.89 10.17 -6.27
CA ALA A 282 -20.11 9.53 -5.75
C ALA A 282 -20.00 7.99 -5.72
N GLY A 283 -19.44 7.38 -6.76
CA GLY A 283 -19.17 5.94 -6.78
C GLY A 283 -18.16 5.53 -5.72
N ALA A 284 -17.06 6.29 -5.56
CA ALA A 284 -16.06 6.03 -4.52
C ALA A 284 -16.63 6.18 -3.10
N GLN A 285 -17.50 7.18 -2.85
CA GLN A 285 -18.22 7.38 -1.60
C GLN A 285 -19.13 6.17 -1.28
N THR A 286 -19.91 5.69 -2.24
CA THR A 286 -20.78 4.53 -2.09
C THR A 286 -19.98 3.27 -1.74
N LEU A 287 -18.88 3.01 -2.44
CA LEU A 287 -18.01 1.87 -2.16
C LEU A 287 -17.32 1.99 -0.80
N ALA A 288 -16.90 3.20 -0.39
CA ALA A 288 -16.33 3.45 0.93
C ALA A 288 -17.34 3.19 2.06
N GLY A 289 -18.58 3.65 1.89
CA GLY A 289 -19.70 3.35 2.80
C GLY A 289 -19.94 1.85 2.94
N ALA A 290 -19.93 1.11 1.83
CA ALA A 290 -20.08 -0.34 1.84
C ALA A 290 -18.96 -1.06 2.58
N VAL A 291 -17.69 -0.64 2.38
CA VAL A 291 -16.54 -1.19 3.12
C VAL A 291 -16.68 -0.93 4.62
N MET A 292 -17.11 0.28 5.01
CA MET A 292 -17.35 0.61 6.42
C MET A 292 -18.44 -0.29 7.02
N LEU A 293 -19.59 -0.44 6.35
CA LEU A 293 -20.72 -1.17 6.86
C LEU A 293 -20.49 -2.68 6.94
N THR A 294 -19.88 -3.26 5.90
CA THR A 294 -19.70 -4.71 5.81
C THR A 294 -18.41 -5.19 6.47
N GLY A 295 -17.38 -4.33 6.57
CA GLY A 295 -16.02 -4.69 6.99
C GLY A 295 -15.23 -5.44 5.91
N LYS A 296 -15.81 -5.65 4.71
CA LYS A 296 -15.13 -6.27 3.59
C LYS A 296 -14.26 -5.23 2.91
N ALA A 297 -12.94 -5.46 2.86
CA ALA A 297 -12.00 -4.52 2.26
C ALA A 297 -11.81 -4.70 0.76
N ILE A 298 -12.18 -5.88 0.22
CA ILE A 298 -11.93 -6.28 -1.16
C ILE A 298 -13.16 -5.97 -2.02
N ILE A 299 -12.93 -5.29 -3.15
CA ILE A 299 -13.96 -4.94 -4.14
C ILE A 299 -13.61 -5.66 -5.45
N CYS A 300 -14.55 -6.42 -6.01
CA CYS A 300 -14.35 -7.14 -7.27
C CYS A 300 -14.38 -6.20 -8.46
N LEU A 301 -13.62 -6.51 -9.52
CA LEU A 301 -13.88 -5.95 -10.83
C LEU A 301 -15.19 -6.54 -11.39
N PRO A 302 -15.86 -5.85 -12.33
CA PRO A 302 -17.09 -6.35 -12.94
C PRO A 302 -16.99 -7.74 -13.55
N ASN A 303 -15.81 -8.09 -14.10
CA ASN A 303 -15.53 -9.40 -14.69
C ASN A 303 -14.77 -10.35 -13.72
N GLY A 304 -14.70 -9.98 -12.44
CA GLY A 304 -13.96 -10.73 -11.44
C GLY A 304 -14.71 -11.91 -10.84
N VAL A 305 -14.01 -12.69 -10.05
CA VAL A 305 -14.61 -13.81 -9.30
C VAL A 305 -15.39 -13.26 -8.10
N HIS A 306 -16.70 -13.50 -8.09
CA HIS A 306 -17.56 -13.12 -6.99
C HIS A 306 -17.41 -14.11 -5.83
N SER A 307 -17.27 -13.59 -4.63
CA SER A 307 -17.20 -14.38 -3.38
C SER A 307 -17.91 -13.63 -2.25
N PRO A 308 -18.54 -14.33 -1.30
CA PRO A 308 -19.31 -13.70 -0.21
C PRO A 308 -18.46 -12.78 0.69
N ASP A 309 -17.15 -12.91 0.71
CA ASP A 309 -16.19 -12.08 1.46
C ASP A 309 -15.78 -10.79 0.72
N ARG A 310 -16.25 -10.60 -0.52
CA ARG A 310 -15.94 -9.46 -1.38
C ARG A 310 -17.16 -8.59 -1.62
N ILE A 311 -16.93 -7.36 -2.07
CA ILE A 311 -17.98 -6.42 -2.50
C ILE A 311 -18.11 -6.51 -4.01
N ASP A 312 -19.33 -6.78 -4.51
CA ASP A 312 -19.67 -6.60 -5.92
C ASP A 312 -20.11 -5.14 -6.15
N PRO A 313 -19.34 -4.34 -6.89
CA PRO A 313 -19.68 -2.94 -7.14
C PRO A 313 -20.98 -2.78 -7.95
N ARG A 314 -21.38 -3.78 -8.76
CA ARG A 314 -22.63 -3.72 -9.56
C ARG A 314 -23.89 -3.74 -8.70
N GLU A 315 -23.85 -4.40 -7.54
CA GLU A 315 -24.97 -4.38 -6.57
C GLU A 315 -25.15 -3.00 -5.94
N LEU A 316 -24.07 -2.21 -5.85
CA LEU A 316 -24.07 -0.91 -5.19
C LEU A 316 -24.18 0.27 -6.15
N LEU A 317 -23.87 0.06 -7.41
CA LEU A 317 -23.89 1.04 -8.49
C LEU A 317 -24.75 0.54 -9.66
N PRO A 318 -26.06 0.28 -9.42
CA PRO A 318 -26.92 -0.39 -10.41
C PRO A 318 -27.13 0.42 -11.70
N ASP A 319 -26.99 1.75 -11.63
CA ASP A 319 -27.14 2.66 -12.77
C ASP A 319 -25.83 2.86 -13.55
N TRP A 320 -24.78 2.12 -13.21
CA TRP A 320 -23.47 2.22 -13.87
C TRP A 320 -23.24 1.06 -14.82
N ALA A 321 -22.69 1.37 -16.02
CA ALA A 321 -22.22 0.33 -16.92
C ALA A 321 -20.88 -0.27 -16.43
N ASP A 322 -20.64 -1.56 -16.72
CA ASP A 322 -19.39 -2.25 -16.35
C ASP A 322 -18.11 -1.48 -16.74
N PRO A 323 -18.00 -0.85 -17.95
CA PRO A 323 -16.85 -0.02 -18.29
C PRO A 323 -16.67 1.23 -17.41
N GLU A 324 -17.75 1.79 -16.86
CA GLU A 324 -17.67 2.94 -15.94
C GLU A 324 -17.19 2.49 -14.56
N ILE A 325 -17.67 1.35 -14.08
CA ILE A 325 -17.20 0.74 -12.84
C ILE A 325 -15.71 0.38 -12.96
N ASP A 326 -15.29 -0.26 -14.05
CA ASP A 326 -13.88 -0.58 -14.31
C ASP A 326 -13.02 0.69 -14.35
N ALA A 327 -13.48 1.76 -15.00
CA ALA A 327 -12.79 3.04 -15.05
C ALA A 327 -12.64 3.67 -13.64
N LEU A 328 -13.68 3.60 -12.80
CA LEU A 328 -13.61 4.04 -11.41
C LEU A 328 -12.57 3.24 -10.62
N LEU A 329 -12.62 1.92 -10.68
CA LEU A 329 -11.73 1.02 -9.92
C LEU A 329 -10.26 1.10 -10.36
N ARG A 330 -9.97 1.67 -11.54
CA ARG A 330 -8.61 1.96 -12.03
C ARG A 330 -8.11 3.36 -11.66
N THR A 331 -8.88 4.16 -10.96
CA THR A 331 -8.41 5.47 -10.47
C THR A 331 -7.38 5.29 -9.34
N GLY A 332 -6.57 6.31 -9.10
CA GLY A 332 -5.53 6.28 -8.06
C GLY A 332 -6.04 6.15 -6.62
N ILE A 333 -7.33 6.26 -6.38
CA ILE A 333 -7.96 6.03 -5.06
C ILE A 333 -7.87 4.57 -4.64
N PHE A 334 -7.91 3.66 -5.62
CA PHE A 334 -7.77 2.23 -5.38
C PHE A 334 -6.33 1.78 -5.60
N ASP A 335 -6.01 0.64 -5.03
CA ASP A 335 -4.76 -0.07 -5.32
C ASP A 335 -4.77 -0.57 -6.75
N ASP A 336 -3.59 -1.01 -7.20
CA ASP A 336 -3.53 -1.76 -8.45
C ASP A 336 -4.34 -3.06 -8.30
N ILE A 337 -4.85 -3.55 -9.41
CA ILE A 337 -5.72 -4.72 -9.44
C ILE A 337 -4.94 -5.97 -9.04
N VAL A 338 -5.47 -6.75 -8.10
CA VAL A 338 -4.91 -8.06 -7.69
C VAL A 338 -6.03 -9.11 -7.68
N TYR A 339 -5.84 -10.20 -8.38
CA TYR A 339 -6.86 -11.27 -8.52
C TYR A 339 -8.26 -10.75 -8.90
N THR A 340 -8.31 -9.88 -9.91
CA THR A 340 -9.55 -9.24 -10.39
C THR A 340 -10.29 -8.47 -9.29
N SER A 341 -9.57 -7.89 -8.36
CA SER A 341 -10.11 -7.10 -7.26
C SER A 341 -9.19 -5.95 -6.88
N VAL A 342 -9.74 -4.99 -6.18
CA VAL A 342 -9.01 -3.80 -5.67
C VAL A 342 -9.39 -3.54 -4.21
N ARG A 343 -8.60 -2.67 -3.55
CA ARG A 343 -8.90 -2.08 -2.25
C ARG A 343 -8.70 -0.58 -2.30
N PHE A 344 -9.24 0.15 -1.34
CA PHE A 344 -8.86 1.55 -1.16
C PHE A 344 -7.38 1.64 -0.79
N ARG A 345 -6.62 2.46 -1.51
CA ARG A 345 -5.17 2.66 -1.29
C ARG A 345 -4.87 3.25 0.09
N HIS A 346 -5.70 4.18 0.53
CA HIS A 346 -5.51 4.89 1.79
C HIS A 346 -6.71 4.73 2.71
N ARG A 347 -6.46 4.24 3.91
CA ARG A 347 -7.47 4.07 4.94
C ARG A 347 -8.19 5.39 5.24
N GLU A 348 -7.46 6.48 5.41
CA GLU A 348 -8.03 7.79 5.77
C GLU A 348 -8.89 8.39 4.66
N ILE A 349 -8.49 8.22 3.39
CA ILE A 349 -9.30 8.64 2.23
C ILE A 349 -10.61 7.86 2.22
N ARG A 350 -10.57 6.56 2.43
CA ARG A 350 -11.77 5.72 2.52
C ARG A 350 -12.69 6.18 3.67
N GLU A 351 -12.12 6.45 4.86
CA GLU A 351 -12.87 6.91 6.03
C GLU A 351 -13.54 8.27 5.77
N LEU A 352 -12.83 9.20 5.13
CA LEU A 352 -13.38 10.50 4.74
C LEU A 352 -14.48 10.36 3.68
N LEU A 353 -14.27 9.58 2.62
CA LEU A 353 -15.29 9.30 1.60
C LEU A 353 -16.53 8.63 2.19
N SER A 354 -16.34 7.72 3.15
CA SER A 354 -17.44 7.08 3.88
C SER A 354 -18.20 8.08 4.76
N ALA A 355 -17.52 9.06 5.34
CA ALA A 355 -18.17 10.14 6.11
C ALA A 355 -18.96 11.08 5.19
N GLU A 356 -18.44 11.41 4.01
CA GLU A 356 -19.16 12.20 3.00
C GLU A 356 -20.42 11.45 2.53
N TRP A 357 -20.31 10.16 2.22
CA TRP A 357 -21.43 9.30 1.87
C TRP A 357 -22.52 9.33 2.96
N ALA A 358 -22.13 9.19 4.23
CA ALA A 358 -23.07 9.24 5.35
C ALA A 358 -23.72 10.61 5.49
N HIS A 359 -22.93 11.69 5.32
CA HIS A 359 -23.44 13.07 5.37
C HIS A 359 -24.49 13.33 4.27
N ASP A 360 -24.21 12.88 3.03
CA ASP A 360 -25.16 13.04 1.91
C ASP A 360 -26.49 12.33 2.17
N LEU A 361 -26.48 11.23 2.92
CA LEU A 361 -27.69 10.54 3.36
C LEU A 361 -28.37 11.25 4.54
N LEU A 362 -27.64 11.86 5.48
CA LEU A 362 -28.18 12.60 6.63
C LEU A 362 -29.00 13.81 6.20
N VAL A 363 -28.60 14.50 5.13
CA VAL A 363 -29.32 15.67 4.62
C VAL A 363 -30.59 15.32 3.87
N GLN A 364 -30.85 14.05 3.58
CA GLN A 364 -32.11 13.62 2.95
C GLN A 364 -33.23 13.57 3.98
N PRO A 365 -34.47 14.02 3.63
CA PRO A 365 -35.59 14.19 4.59
C PRO A 365 -35.96 12.96 5.43
N ALA A 366 -35.74 11.75 4.93
CA ALA A 366 -36.05 10.49 5.62
C ALA A 366 -34.79 9.68 6.02
N GLY A 367 -33.60 10.27 5.88
CA GLY A 367 -32.33 9.56 6.04
C GLY A 367 -31.73 9.62 7.43
N ARG A 368 -31.93 10.73 8.16
CA ARG A 368 -31.23 11.04 9.41
C ARG A 368 -31.28 9.92 10.44
N GLU A 369 -32.47 9.52 10.86
CA GLU A 369 -32.66 8.51 11.91
C GLU A 369 -32.00 7.18 11.52
N ARG A 370 -32.17 6.74 10.27
CA ARG A 370 -31.59 5.50 9.77
C ARG A 370 -30.06 5.56 9.75
N VAL A 371 -29.49 6.68 9.31
CA VAL A 371 -28.03 6.86 9.24
C VAL A 371 -27.46 6.98 10.64
N GLU A 372 -28.09 7.71 11.54
CA GLU A 372 -27.64 7.79 12.93
C GLU A 372 -27.63 6.40 13.61
N HIS A 373 -28.58 5.54 13.32
CA HIS A 373 -28.60 4.16 13.81
C HIS A 373 -27.42 3.31 13.31
N LEU A 374 -26.71 3.70 12.24
CA LEU A 374 -25.49 3.05 11.82
C LEU A 374 -24.31 3.36 12.73
N PHE A 375 -24.31 4.55 13.35
CA PHE A 375 -23.23 5.04 14.19
C PHE A 375 -23.52 4.90 15.68
N PHE A 376 -24.78 5.03 16.07
CA PHE A 376 -25.23 5.02 17.47
C PHE A 376 -26.26 3.93 17.68
N ARG A 377 -26.06 3.12 18.69
CA ARG A 377 -26.98 2.06 19.08
C ARG A 377 -27.23 2.06 20.58
N GLU A 378 -28.35 1.57 20.99
CA GLU A 378 -28.64 1.27 22.38
C GLU A 378 -28.04 -0.12 22.72
N SER A 379 -27.28 -0.21 23.78
CA SER A 379 -26.72 -1.44 24.33
C SER A 379 -26.82 -1.39 25.86
N TYR A 380 -27.52 -2.35 26.45
CA TYR A 380 -27.75 -2.42 27.91
C TYR A 380 -28.40 -1.17 28.50
N GLY A 381 -29.29 -0.50 27.76
CA GLY A 381 -29.97 0.72 28.20
C GLY A 381 -29.16 2.01 28.07
N GLU A 382 -27.93 1.95 27.50
CA GLU A 382 -27.09 3.11 27.25
C GLU A 382 -26.83 3.28 25.75
N GLN A 383 -26.75 4.53 25.31
CA GLN A 383 -26.34 4.83 23.93
C GLN A 383 -24.84 4.63 23.80
N VAL A 384 -24.42 3.88 22.77
CA VAL A 384 -23.02 3.60 22.45
C VAL A 384 -22.72 3.89 21.01
N ILE A 385 -21.47 4.26 20.74
CA ILE A 385 -20.95 4.38 19.35
C ILE A 385 -20.57 2.99 18.86
N VAL A 386 -21.04 2.63 17.66
CA VAL A 386 -20.70 1.36 17.00
C VAL A 386 -19.20 1.34 16.73
N PRO A 387 -18.42 0.38 17.28
CA PRO A 387 -16.94 0.41 17.19
C PRO A 387 -16.41 0.48 15.76
N ARG A 388 -17.01 -0.27 14.84
CA ARG A 388 -16.59 -0.31 13.42
C ARG A 388 -16.69 1.04 12.73
N THR A 389 -17.66 1.88 13.11
CA THR A 389 -17.92 3.16 12.45
C THR A 389 -17.16 4.33 13.09
N ARG A 390 -16.48 4.12 14.23
CA ARG A 390 -15.70 5.18 14.92
C ARG A 390 -14.73 5.93 14.00
N PRO A 391 -13.92 5.27 13.13
CA PRO A 391 -13.00 5.99 12.27
C PRO A 391 -13.70 6.92 11.27
N THR A 392 -14.83 6.49 10.72
CA THR A 392 -15.68 7.32 9.83
C THR A 392 -16.35 8.45 10.61
N LEU A 393 -16.82 8.17 11.84
CA LEU A 393 -17.45 9.15 12.71
C LEU A 393 -16.52 10.31 13.05
N ALA A 394 -15.22 10.05 13.23
CA ALA A 394 -14.22 11.08 13.46
C ALA A 394 -14.09 12.11 12.31
N TRP A 395 -14.47 11.73 11.09
CA TRP A 395 -14.61 12.65 9.95
C TRP A 395 -16.00 13.25 9.84
N LEU A 396 -17.07 12.46 10.12
CA LEU A 396 -18.46 12.89 10.01
C LEU A 396 -18.80 14.03 10.97
N ILE A 397 -18.21 14.08 12.15
CA ILE A 397 -18.37 15.18 13.11
C ILE A 397 -17.87 16.54 12.60
N LEU A 398 -17.09 16.56 11.51
CA LEU A 398 -16.66 17.78 10.84
C LEU A 398 -17.72 18.31 9.87
N LEU A 399 -18.62 17.42 9.41
CA LEU A 399 -19.60 17.66 8.35
C LEU A 399 -21.01 17.91 8.89
N ASP A 400 -21.38 17.25 10.00
CA ASP A 400 -22.73 17.32 10.59
C ASP A 400 -22.68 17.73 12.06
N GLU A 401 -23.42 18.78 12.43
CA GLU A 401 -23.42 19.37 13.77
C GLU A 401 -24.11 18.50 14.80
N GLU A 402 -25.29 17.96 14.48
CA GLU A 402 -26.08 17.14 15.40
C GLU A 402 -25.36 15.82 15.71
N VAL A 403 -24.77 15.18 14.70
CA VAL A 403 -23.93 13.99 14.86
C VAL A 403 -22.71 14.31 15.71
N ARG A 404 -22.09 15.47 15.51
CA ARG A 404 -20.94 15.94 16.31
C ARG A 404 -21.29 16.06 17.78
N ASP A 405 -22.37 16.77 18.08
CA ASP A 405 -22.76 17.02 19.46
C ASP A 405 -23.08 15.72 20.19
N LYS A 406 -23.81 14.82 19.54
CA LYS A 406 -24.12 13.48 20.05
C LYS A 406 -22.85 12.63 20.24
N ALA A 407 -21.95 12.63 19.27
CA ALA A 407 -20.72 11.85 19.34
C ALA A 407 -19.79 12.33 20.46
N LEU A 408 -19.64 13.65 20.66
CA LEU A 408 -18.80 14.22 21.70
C LEU A 408 -19.33 14.00 23.10
N VAL A 409 -20.65 13.88 23.28
CA VAL A 409 -21.26 13.47 24.57
C VAL A 409 -20.90 12.03 24.90
N LEU A 410 -20.99 11.12 23.92
CA LEU A 410 -20.73 9.69 24.13
C LEU A 410 -19.24 9.35 24.17
N ALA A 411 -18.42 10.05 23.42
CA ALA A 411 -16.98 9.84 23.31
C ALA A 411 -16.25 11.17 23.09
N PRO A 412 -15.92 11.91 24.16
CA PRO A 412 -15.25 13.21 24.05
C PRO A 412 -13.89 13.16 23.29
N GLY A 413 -13.23 12.01 23.29
CA GLY A 413 -11.96 11.77 22.61
C GLY A 413 -12.06 11.43 21.13
N ILE A 414 -13.26 11.22 20.57
CA ILE A 414 -13.45 10.72 19.19
C ILE A 414 -12.72 11.56 18.13
N ALA A 415 -12.68 12.87 18.31
CA ALA A 415 -12.00 13.76 17.35
C ALA A 415 -10.47 13.66 17.40
N SER A 416 -9.90 13.03 18.44
CA SER A 416 -8.46 12.76 18.55
C SER A 416 -8.08 11.40 17.98
N GLU A 417 -9.05 10.51 17.79
CA GLU A 417 -8.83 9.15 17.25
C GLU A 417 -8.68 9.14 15.73
N GLY A 418 -9.05 10.23 15.06
CA GLY A 418 -8.99 10.41 13.62
C GLY A 418 -9.54 11.78 13.21
N GLY A 419 -9.82 11.95 11.92
CA GLY A 419 -10.37 13.20 11.43
C GLY A 419 -9.37 14.36 11.43
N ASP A 420 -9.90 15.58 11.57
CA ASP A 420 -9.11 16.81 11.64
C ASP A 420 -9.65 17.75 12.72
N PRO A 421 -9.18 17.64 13.97
CA PRO A 421 -9.65 18.49 15.07
C PRO A 421 -9.49 20.00 14.81
N SER A 422 -8.58 20.41 13.92
CA SER A 422 -8.34 21.82 13.60
C SER A 422 -9.55 22.49 12.91
N ARG A 423 -10.40 21.69 12.29
CA ARG A 423 -11.62 22.12 11.58
C ARG A 423 -12.85 22.28 12.49
N LEU A 424 -12.79 21.73 13.69
CA LEU A 424 -13.88 21.87 14.64
C LEU A 424 -14.07 23.33 15.10
N PRO A 425 -15.30 23.75 15.44
CA PRO A 425 -15.57 25.07 16.02
C PRO A 425 -14.70 25.36 17.24
N LEU A 426 -14.33 26.60 17.45
CA LEU A 426 -13.40 27.00 18.51
C LEU A 426 -13.89 26.62 19.92
N ASN A 427 -15.20 26.79 20.17
CA ASN A 427 -15.85 26.39 21.44
C ASN A 427 -15.69 24.88 21.69
N VAL A 428 -15.93 24.06 20.66
CA VAL A 428 -15.76 22.59 20.75
C VAL A 428 -14.32 22.24 21.06
N ARG A 429 -13.33 22.83 20.35
CA ARG A 429 -11.89 22.58 20.61
C ARG A 429 -11.48 22.98 22.02
N ARG A 430 -12.03 24.08 22.55
CA ARG A 430 -11.76 24.52 23.93
C ARG A 430 -12.30 23.51 24.94
N THR A 431 -13.54 23.04 24.77
CA THR A 431 -14.15 22.02 25.63
C THR A 431 -13.36 20.72 25.59
N MET A 432 -12.95 20.26 24.41
CA MET A 432 -12.12 19.06 24.28
C MET A 432 -10.80 19.21 25.02
N LEU A 433 -10.11 20.34 24.87
CA LEU A 433 -8.84 20.59 25.55
C LEU A 433 -9.03 20.59 27.08
N ALA A 434 -10.08 21.22 27.59
CA ALA A 434 -10.38 21.20 29.02
C ALA A 434 -10.60 19.79 29.53
N ASN A 435 -11.39 18.98 28.82
CA ASN A 435 -11.64 17.58 29.17
C ASN A 435 -10.35 16.73 29.18
N ILE A 436 -9.44 16.93 28.22
CA ILE A 436 -8.15 16.25 28.17
C ILE A 436 -7.31 16.64 29.40
N VAL A 437 -7.22 17.94 29.71
CA VAL A 437 -6.47 18.43 30.87
C VAL A 437 -7.01 17.85 32.18
N GLU A 438 -8.35 17.81 32.33
CA GLU A 438 -8.98 17.22 33.53
C GLU A 438 -8.70 15.70 33.64
N ARG A 439 -8.70 14.96 32.55
CA ARG A 439 -8.36 13.53 32.53
C ARG A 439 -6.92 13.27 32.95
N ILE A 440 -5.98 14.06 32.37
CA ILE A 440 -4.56 13.98 32.76
C ILE A 440 -4.39 14.32 34.26
N ALA A 441 -5.02 15.38 34.75
CA ALA A 441 -4.96 15.76 36.14
C ALA A 441 -5.56 14.71 37.08
N ALA A 442 -6.57 13.94 36.59
CA ALA A 442 -7.18 12.83 37.33
C ALA A 442 -6.38 11.50 37.25
N GLY A 443 -5.25 11.47 36.55
CA GLY A 443 -4.43 10.27 36.36
C GLY A 443 -5.14 9.17 35.55
N LYS A 444 -6.06 9.54 34.64
CA LYS A 444 -6.85 8.61 33.82
C LYS A 444 -6.29 8.42 32.41
N GLU A 445 -5.07 8.83 32.17
CA GLU A 445 -4.24 8.55 30.97
C GLU A 445 -2.84 8.10 31.36
#